data_0ff9642b3ba1c53a76c5453c8773a508
#
_entry.id   0ff9642b3ba1c53a76c5453c8773a508
#
_cell.length_a   1.000
_cell.length_b   1.000
_cell.length_c   1.000
_cell.angle_alpha   90.00
_cell.angle_beta   90.00
_cell.angle_gamma   90.00
#
_symmetry.space_group_name_H-M   'P 1'
#
loop_
_entity.id
_entity.type
_entity.pdbx_description
1 polymer ?
#
loop_
_entity_poly.entity_id
_entity_poly.type
_entity_poly.pdbx_seq_one_letter_code
_entity_poly.pdbx_strand_id
1 'polypeptide(L)'
;EIAYGEMDSLLARKIQQLMTFFGLLIPDMTNEEEQMLDEALIKTYRDFGITHDNDSVYEDKSQFPPKMKKMPVLGDLPQAPAGNPMTQRLAAIVSRFVTGSAQSFNRQTNVDLSNKYIVLDLSELKGKLLPVGMFIALDYVWDQIKADRTQRKAIFIDEIWQLIGASSTRMAAEFC
;
A
#
# COMPACT_ATOMS: atom_id res chain seq x y z
N GLU A 1 5.20 2.46 27.55
CA GLU A 1 5.78 3.63 26.82
C GLU A 1 6.08 3.17 25.41
N ILE A 2 5.12 3.37 24.46
CA ILE A 2 5.37 3.17 23.05
C ILE A 2 6.29 4.29 22.63
N ALA A 3 7.50 3.95 22.20
CA ALA A 3 8.48 4.93 21.78
C ALA A 3 7.89 5.79 20.66
N TYR A 4 7.75 7.09 20.89
CA TYR A 4 7.20 8.09 19.94
C TYR A 4 7.84 7.99 18.53
N GLY A 5 9.04 7.44 18.41
CA GLY A 5 9.75 7.24 17.15
C GLY A 5 9.23 6.08 16.26
N GLU A 6 8.52 5.11 16.82
CA GLU A 6 8.02 3.98 16.04
C GLU A 6 6.77 4.34 15.23
N MET A 7 5.92 5.23 15.75
CA MET A 7 4.71 5.67 15.05
C MET A 7 4.99 6.56 13.84
N ASP A 8 6.18 7.18 13.76
CA ASP A 8 6.57 8.09 12.67
C ASP A 8 7.55 7.45 11.68
N SER A 9 7.79 6.14 11.81
CA SER A 9 8.69 5.42 10.91
C SER A 9 8.08 5.23 9.52
N LEU A 10 8.97 5.12 8.52
CA LEU A 10 8.57 4.81 7.14
C LEU A 10 7.79 3.49 7.07
N LEU A 11 8.21 2.50 7.87
CA LEU A 11 7.51 1.22 7.96
C LEU A 11 6.11 1.38 8.54
N ALA A 12 5.93 2.08 9.66
CA ALA A 12 4.61 2.27 10.26
C ALA A 12 3.63 2.94 9.30
N ARG A 13 4.07 4.00 8.60
CA ARG A 13 3.26 4.65 7.56
C ARG A 13 2.90 3.68 6.44
N LYS A 14 3.85 2.86 5.98
CA LYS A 14 3.59 1.88 4.91
C LYS A 14 2.62 0.80 5.35
N ILE A 15 2.73 0.32 6.58
CA ILE A 15 1.76 -0.64 7.14
C ILE A 15 0.35 -0.02 7.18
N GLN A 16 0.20 1.22 7.65
CA GLN A 16 -1.10 1.91 7.65
C GLN A 16 -1.70 2.04 6.25
N GLN A 17 -0.89 2.40 5.24
CA GLN A 17 -1.32 2.44 3.84
C GLN A 17 -1.81 1.06 3.36
N LEU A 18 -1.07 0.00 3.67
CA LEU A 18 -1.44 -1.36 3.30
C LEU A 18 -2.71 -1.82 4.06
N MET A 19 -2.87 -1.47 5.32
CA MET A 19 -4.11 -1.75 6.08
C MET A 19 -5.32 -1.05 5.44
N THR A 20 -5.16 0.20 4.98
CA THR A 20 -6.21 0.91 4.23
C THR A 20 -6.52 0.20 2.90
N PHE A 21 -5.49 -0.21 2.15
CA PHE A 21 -5.65 -1.00 0.93
C PHE A 21 -6.44 -2.29 1.16
N PHE A 22 -6.08 -3.06 2.19
CA PHE A 22 -6.80 -4.29 2.53
C PHE A 22 -8.21 -4.03 3.05
N GLY A 23 -8.44 -2.93 3.77
CA GLY A 23 -9.76 -2.50 4.20
C GLY A 23 -10.71 -2.20 3.02
N LEU A 24 -10.19 -1.67 1.90
CA LEU A 24 -10.96 -1.52 0.66
C LEU A 24 -11.32 -2.85 0.01
N LEU A 25 -10.42 -3.82 0.09
CA LEU A 25 -10.62 -5.16 -0.48
C LEU A 25 -11.58 -6.01 0.36
N ILE A 26 -11.52 -5.83 1.67
CA ILE A 26 -12.23 -6.62 2.68
C ILE A 26 -13.00 -5.67 3.61
N PRO A 27 -14.11 -5.06 3.15
CA PRO A 27 -14.82 -4.06 3.95
C PRO A 27 -15.43 -4.62 5.25
N ASP A 28 -15.58 -5.95 5.34
CA ASP A 28 -16.10 -6.69 6.48
C ASP A 28 -15.00 -7.41 7.28
N MET A 29 -13.76 -6.91 7.21
CA MET A 29 -12.63 -7.45 7.97
C MET A 29 -12.88 -7.27 9.48
N THR A 30 -12.71 -8.34 10.24
CA THR A 30 -12.83 -8.30 11.70
C THR A 30 -11.56 -7.73 12.34
N ASN A 31 -11.68 -7.24 13.58
CA ASN A 31 -10.51 -6.74 14.33
C ASN A 31 -9.42 -7.80 14.50
N GLU A 32 -9.80 -9.08 14.60
CA GLU A 32 -8.84 -10.18 14.72
C GLU A 32 -8.11 -10.42 13.39
N GLU A 33 -8.82 -10.33 12.24
CA GLU A 33 -8.23 -10.40 10.92
C GLU A 33 -7.31 -9.20 10.65
N GLU A 34 -7.69 -7.99 11.10
CA GLU A 34 -6.86 -6.79 11.03
C GLU A 34 -5.54 -6.99 11.79
N GLN A 35 -5.60 -7.47 13.03
CA GLN A 35 -4.41 -7.73 13.82
C GLN A 35 -3.50 -8.79 13.18
N MET A 36 -4.08 -9.89 12.69
CA MET A 36 -3.31 -10.95 12.02
C MET A 36 -2.63 -10.43 10.74
N LEU A 37 -3.30 -9.58 9.99
CA LEU A 37 -2.76 -8.97 8.79
C LEU A 37 -1.62 -7.99 9.12
N ASP A 38 -1.80 -7.15 10.12
CA ASP A 38 -0.78 -6.22 10.60
C ASP A 38 0.51 -6.95 11.01
N GLU A 39 0.38 -8.01 11.82
CA GLU A 39 1.51 -8.85 12.23
C GLU A 39 2.20 -9.53 11.02
N ALA A 40 1.42 -10.01 10.04
CA ALA A 40 1.95 -10.63 8.83
C ALA A 40 2.71 -9.62 7.97
N LEU A 41 2.19 -8.41 7.83
CA LEU A 41 2.84 -7.32 7.10
C LEU A 41 4.16 -6.93 7.78
N ILE A 42 4.15 -6.66 9.08
CA ILE A 42 5.35 -6.32 9.85
C ILE A 42 6.41 -7.42 9.70
N LYS A 43 6.00 -8.68 9.84
CA LYS A 43 6.89 -9.83 9.67
C LYS A 43 7.50 -9.86 8.28
N THR A 44 6.70 -9.66 7.23
CA THR A 44 7.16 -9.67 5.84
C THR A 44 8.25 -8.61 5.61
N TYR A 45 8.02 -7.37 6.05
CA TYR A 45 9.03 -6.32 5.93
C TYR A 45 10.30 -6.62 6.72
N ARG A 46 10.16 -7.20 7.92
CA ARG A 46 11.30 -7.62 8.75
C ARG A 46 12.13 -8.72 8.08
N ASP A 47 11.49 -9.66 7.40
CA ASP A 47 12.17 -10.73 6.65
C ASP A 47 12.99 -10.17 5.47
N PHE A 48 12.63 -8.98 4.95
CA PHE A 48 13.41 -8.19 3.99
C PHE A 48 14.43 -7.23 4.65
N GLY A 49 14.60 -7.32 5.98
CA GLY A 49 15.52 -6.48 6.75
C GLY A 49 15.07 -5.02 6.85
N ILE A 50 13.77 -4.75 6.71
CA ILE A 50 13.16 -3.42 6.86
C ILE A 50 12.46 -3.38 8.23
N THR A 51 12.84 -2.41 9.05
CA THR A 51 12.37 -2.25 10.42
C THR A 51 11.85 -0.82 10.66
N HIS A 52 11.47 -0.49 11.88
CA HIS A 52 11.09 0.87 12.27
C HIS A 52 12.26 1.87 12.22
N ASP A 53 13.50 1.41 12.11
CA ASP A 53 14.62 2.27 11.75
C ASP A 53 14.50 2.69 10.29
N ASN A 54 14.31 3.98 10.05
CA ASN A 54 14.16 4.53 8.69
C ASN A 54 15.38 4.28 7.80
N ASP A 55 16.54 4.05 8.39
CA ASP A 55 17.75 3.72 7.67
C ASP A 55 17.75 2.31 7.11
N SER A 56 16.94 1.45 7.70
CA SER A 56 16.81 0.05 7.29
C SER A 56 16.24 -0.14 5.88
N VAL A 57 15.59 0.87 5.29
CA VAL A 57 15.04 0.80 3.93
C VAL A 57 16.11 0.89 2.84
N TYR A 58 17.32 1.33 3.18
CA TYR A 58 18.40 1.48 2.22
C TYR A 58 19.32 0.26 2.19
N GLU A 59 19.73 -0.11 1.00
CA GLU A 59 20.79 -1.11 0.77
C GLU A 59 22.16 -0.43 0.81
N ASP A 60 22.28 0.76 0.20
CA ASP A 60 23.50 1.54 0.16
C ASP A 60 23.18 3.04 0.21
N LYS A 61 23.71 3.72 1.21
CA LYS A 61 23.55 5.17 1.42
C LYS A 61 24.72 5.97 0.89
N SER A 62 25.81 5.34 0.46
CA SER A 62 27.00 6.02 -0.06
C SER A 62 26.77 6.60 -1.45
N GLN A 63 25.74 6.17 -2.14
CA GLN A 63 25.33 6.63 -3.47
C GLN A 63 24.34 7.78 -3.41
N PHE A 64 24.27 8.58 -4.45
CA PHE A 64 23.21 9.58 -4.60
C PHE A 64 22.50 9.42 -5.96
N PRO A 65 21.17 9.19 -5.97
CA PRO A 65 20.31 8.94 -4.80
C PRO A 65 20.67 7.63 -4.08
N PRO A 66 20.39 7.52 -2.77
CA PRO A 66 20.65 6.30 -2.03
C PRO A 66 19.92 5.10 -2.62
N LYS A 67 20.60 3.95 -2.68
CA LYS A 67 20.00 2.72 -3.21
C LYS A 67 19.06 2.12 -2.17
N MET A 68 17.80 2.01 -2.52
CA MET A 68 16.80 1.37 -1.67
C MET A 68 16.86 -0.16 -1.80
N LYS A 69 16.52 -0.86 -0.73
CA LYS A 69 16.29 -2.31 -0.75
C LYS A 69 15.11 -2.65 -1.66
N LYS A 70 15.09 -3.87 -2.15
CA LYS A 70 13.91 -4.41 -2.82
C LYS A 70 12.75 -4.48 -1.82
N MET A 71 11.62 -3.87 -2.17
CA MET A 71 10.42 -3.89 -1.33
C MET A 71 9.68 -5.22 -1.50
N PRO A 72 9.05 -5.75 -0.44
CA PRO A 72 8.19 -6.93 -0.56
C PRO A 72 7.00 -6.65 -1.49
N VAL A 73 6.51 -7.68 -2.13
CA VAL A 73 5.26 -7.67 -2.91
C VAL A 73 4.20 -8.54 -2.23
N LEU A 74 2.97 -8.51 -2.69
CA LEU A 74 1.86 -9.26 -2.07
C LEU A 74 2.13 -10.77 -1.97
N GLY A 75 2.89 -11.31 -2.93
CA GLY A 75 3.27 -12.74 -2.94
C GLY A 75 4.28 -13.12 -1.86
N ASP A 76 4.94 -12.15 -1.25
CA ASP A 76 5.90 -12.38 -0.16
C ASP A 76 5.20 -12.48 1.22
N LEU A 77 3.89 -12.17 1.29
CA LEU A 77 3.12 -12.36 2.53
C LEU A 77 3.13 -13.82 2.95
N PRO A 78 3.33 -14.12 4.24
CA PRO A 78 3.32 -15.48 4.74
C PRO A 78 2.01 -16.19 4.37
N GLN A 79 2.14 -17.39 3.83
CA GLN A 79 0.96 -18.21 3.61
C GLN A 79 0.36 -18.62 4.95
N ALA A 80 -0.96 -18.55 5.04
CA ALA A 80 -1.67 -18.89 6.26
C ALA A 80 -1.35 -20.32 6.72
N PRO A 81 -1.09 -20.52 8.02
CA PRO A 81 -0.96 -21.86 8.54
C PRO A 81 -2.25 -22.65 8.30
N ALA A 82 -2.12 -23.89 7.89
CA ALA A 82 -3.26 -24.79 7.67
C ALA A 82 -4.05 -24.93 8.97
N GLY A 83 -5.37 -24.71 8.90
CA GLY A 83 -6.28 -25.03 10.02
C GLY A 83 -6.99 -23.86 10.69
N ASN A 84 -6.61 -22.61 10.44
CA ASN A 84 -7.37 -21.46 10.94
C ASN A 84 -8.27 -20.87 9.83
N PRO A 85 -9.62 -20.90 9.97
CA PRO A 85 -10.53 -20.39 8.93
C PRO A 85 -10.32 -18.91 8.58
N MET A 86 -9.91 -18.08 9.55
CA MET A 86 -9.67 -16.65 9.33
C MET A 86 -8.45 -16.42 8.45
N THR A 87 -7.36 -17.12 8.74
CA THR A 87 -6.14 -17.04 7.91
C THR A 87 -6.39 -17.59 6.51
N GLN A 88 -7.24 -18.62 6.37
CA GLN A 88 -7.63 -19.16 5.07
C GLN A 88 -8.42 -18.14 4.24
N ARG A 89 -9.31 -17.36 4.86
CA ARG A 89 -10.06 -16.30 4.19
C ARG A 89 -9.14 -15.22 3.68
N LEU A 90 -8.25 -14.69 4.52
CA LEU A 90 -7.25 -13.69 4.12
C LEU A 90 -6.34 -14.23 3.01
N ALA A 91 -5.85 -15.47 3.15
CA ALA A 91 -5.01 -16.09 2.14
C ALA A 91 -5.73 -16.26 0.80
N ALA A 92 -7.01 -16.63 0.80
CA ALA A 92 -7.81 -16.76 -0.42
C ALA A 92 -7.97 -15.41 -1.14
N ILE A 93 -8.17 -14.32 -0.38
CA ILE A 93 -8.29 -12.98 -0.94
C ILE A 93 -6.94 -12.53 -1.52
N VAL A 94 -5.85 -12.69 -0.77
CA VAL A 94 -4.48 -12.36 -1.23
C VAL A 94 -4.10 -13.19 -2.46
N SER A 95 -4.45 -14.47 -2.49
CA SER A 95 -4.17 -15.37 -3.63
C SER A 95 -4.75 -14.84 -4.95
N ARG A 96 -5.88 -14.14 -4.92
CA ARG A 96 -6.45 -13.50 -6.12
C ARG A 96 -5.48 -12.47 -6.74
N PHE A 97 -4.70 -11.79 -5.89
CA PHE A 97 -3.70 -10.80 -6.32
C PHE A 97 -2.35 -11.42 -6.64
N VAL A 98 -2.05 -12.60 -6.14
CA VAL A 98 -0.77 -13.28 -6.35
C VAL A 98 -0.78 -14.15 -7.60
N THR A 99 -1.80 -15.00 -7.73
CA THR A 99 -1.91 -16.01 -8.81
C THR A 99 -3.20 -15.90 -9.62
N GLY A 100 -4.14 -15.07 -9.18
CA GLY A 100 -5.47 -14.93 -9.78
C GLY A 100 -5.57 -13.80 -10.80
N SER A 101 -6.82 -13.37 -11.06
CA SER A 101 -7.18 -12.37 -12.08
C SER A 101 -6.62 -10.97 -11.83
N ALA A 102 -6.13 -10.67 -10.64
CA ALA A 102 -5.58 -9.37 -10.26
C ALA A 102 -4.06 -9.43 -10.00
N GLN A 103 -3.35 -10.41 -10.55
CA GLN A 103 -1.91 -10.59 -10.35
C GLN A 103 -1.04 -9.41 -10.81
N SER A 104 -1.60 -8.49 -11.62
CA SER A 104 -0.91 -7.27 -12.04
C SER A 104 -0.47 -6.39 -10.86
N PHE A 105 -1.17 -6.48 -9.72
CA PHE A 105 -0.82 -5.77 -8.49
C PHE A 105 0.33 -6.42 -7.72
N ASN A 106 0.71 -7.66 -8.05
CA ASN A 106 1.81 -8.37 -7.39
C ASN A 106 3.14 -8.12 -8.09
N ARG A 107 3.54 -6.87 -8.22
CA ARG A 107 4.78 -6.45 -8.88
C ARG A 107 5.43 -5.28 -8.18
N GLN A 108 6.73 -5.11 -8.40
CA GLN A 108 7.42 -3.87 -8.04
C GLN A 108 6.81 -2.70 -8.84
N THR A 109 6.74 -1.53 -8.20
CA THR A 109 6.29 -0.31 -8.87
C THR A 109 7.19 -0.01 -10.07
N ASN A 110 6.59 0.16 -11.23
CA ASN A 110 7.27 0.45 -12.49
C ASN A 110 6.73 1.72 -13.18
N VAL A 111 6.00 2.55 -12.44
CA VAL A 111 5.45 3.80 -12.94
C VAL A 111 6.52 4.89 -12.84
N ASP A 112 6.80 5.55 -13.96
CA ASP A 112 7.68 6.70 -14.03
C ASP A 112 6.86 8.00 -14.00
N LEU A 113 7.01 8.80 -12.95
CA LEU A 113 6.39 10.11 -12.79
C LEU A 113 7.38 11.27 -12.99
N SER A 114 8.46 11.06 -13.72
CA SER A 114 9.46 12.10 -14.01
C SER A 114 8.95 13.18 -14.99
N ASN A 115 7.91 12.88 -15.76
CA ASN A 115 7.32 13.81 -16.70
C ASN A 115 6.52 14.92 -16.02
N LYS A 116 6.49 16.10 -16.62
CA LYS A 116 5.71 17.27 -16.12
C LYS A 116 4.20 17.09 -16.30
N TYR A 117 3.79 16.26 -17.24
CA TYR A 117 2.39 15.94 -17.51
C TYR A 117 2.22 14.43 -17.55
N ILE A 118 1.39 13.92 -16.67
CA ILE A 118 1.20 12.48 -16.46
C ILE A 118 -0.30 12.22 -16.43
N VAL A 119 -0.72 11.19 -17.13
CA VAL A 119 -2.09 10.67 -17.10
C VAL A 119 -2.04 9.23 -16.59
N LEU A 120 -2.77 8.95 -15.53
CA LEU A 120 -2.98 7.60 -15.00
C LEU A 120 -4.38 7.16 -15.43
N ASP A 121 -4.44 6.30 -16.45
CA ASP A 121 -5.71 5.75 -16.95
C ASP A 121 -6.08 4.51 -16.12
N LEU A 122 -7.22 4.57 -15.45
CA LEU A 122 -7.77 3.50 -14.62
C LEU A 122 -9.03 2.88 -15.22
N SER A 123 -9.37 3.20 -16.46
CA SER A 123 -10.62 2.77 -17.14
C SER A 123 -10.78 1.25 -17.24
N GLU A 124 -9.66 0.52 -17.29
CA GLU A 124 -9.66 -0.96 -17.33
C GLU A 124 -10.03 -1.59 -15.97
N LEU A 125 -9.95 -0.83 -14.87
CA LEU A 125 -10.31 -1.33 -13.55
C LEU A 125 -11.82 -1.22 -13.34
N LYS A 126 -12.46 -2.32 -12.98
CA LYS A 126 -13.91 -2.40 -12.79
C LYS A 126 -14.31 -2.90 -11.42
N GLY A 127 -15.50 -2.51 -10.97
CA GLY A 127 -16.08 -2.96 -9.72
C GLY A 127 -15.17 -2.69 -8.52
N LYS A 128 -14.91 -3.69 -7.70
CA LYS A 128 -14.10 -3.55 -6.47
C LYS A 128 -12.63 -3.19 -6.73
N LEU A 129 -12.11 -3.38 -7.95
CA LEU A 129 -10.71 -3.06 -8.26
C LEU A 129 -10.51 -1.57 -8.58
N LEU A 130 -11.55 -0.85 -9.00
CA LEU A 130 -11.42 0.57 -9.33
C LEU A 130 -11.08 1.42 -8.10
N PRO A 131 -11.80 1.35 -6.96
CA PRO A 131 -11.41 2.09 -5.75
C PRO A 131 -10.00 1.74 -5.26
N VAL A 132 -9.61 0.47 -5.37
CA VAL A 132 -8.27 -0.01 -5.00
C VAL A 132 -7.21 0.61 -5.91
N GLY A 133 -7.41 0.59 -7.22
CA GLY A 133 -6.49 1.21 -8.17
C GLY A 133 -6.40 2.72 -8.00
N MET A 134 -7.52 3.40 -7.75
CA MET A 134 -7.55 4.83 -7.43
C MET A 134 -6.76 5.13 -6.16
N PHE A 135 -6.93 4.33 -5.10
CA PHE A 135 -6.19 4.48 -3.87
C PHE A 135 -4.67 4.36 -4.10
N ILE A 136 -4.23 3.29 -4.79
CA ILE A 136 -2.80 3.08 -5.10
C ILE A 136 -2.23 4.23 -5.92
N ALA A 137 -2.96 4.67 -6.95
CA ALA A 137 -2.53 5.76 -7.82
C ALA A 137 -2.39 7.08 -7.05
N LEU A 138 -3.38 7.43 -6.21
CA LEU A 138 -3.38 8.64 -5.40
C LEU A 138 -2.29 8.60 -4.34
N ASP A 139 -2.12 7.48 -3.63
CA ASP A 139 -1.09 7.30 -2.63
C ASP A 139 0.31 7.52 -3.23
N TYR A 140 0.57 6.91 -4.38
CA TYR A 140 1.83 7.07 -5.09
C TYR A 140 2.07 8.51 -5.57
N VAL A 141 1.06 9.14 -6.18
CA VAL A 141 1.14 10.54 -6.63
C VAL A 141 1.34 11.48 -5.44
N TRP A 142 0.66 11.21 -4.31
CA TRP A 142 0.77 12.01 -3.10
C TRP A 142 2.17 11.96 -2.49
N ASP A 143 2.79 10.79 -2.49
CA ASP A 143 4.18 10.63 -2.04
C ASP A 143 5.14 11.43 -2.93
N GLN A 144 4.94 11.43 -4.26
CA GLN A 144 5.73 12.23 -5.20
C GLN A 144 5.52 13.74 -4.99
N ILE A 145 4.32 14.18 -4.61
CA ILE A 145 4.05 15.58 -4.30
C ILE A 145 4.79 16.01 -3.05
N LYS A 146 4.77 15.18 -2.00
CA LYS A 146 5.46 15.46 -0.73
C LYS A 146 6.97 15.46 -0.86
N ALA A 147 7.52 14.66 -1.76
CA ALA A 147 8.97 14.54 -1.98
C ALA A 147 9.63 15.85 -2.43
N ASP A 148 8.94 16.65 -3.23
CA ASP A 148 9.42 17.99 -3.62
C ASP A 148 8.31 19.02 -3.45
N ARG A 149 8.41 19.86 -2.42
CA ARG A 149 7.46 20.92 -2.10
C ARG A 149 7.80 22.26 -2.76
N THR A 150 8.91 22.36 -3.47
CA THR A 150 9.36 23.59 -4.11
C THR A 150 8.63 23.86 -5.43
N GLN A 151 8.13 22.82 -6.07
CA GLN A 151 7.40 22.91 -7.34
C GLN A 151 5.89 22.96 -7.10
N ARG A 152 5.21 23.82 -7.86
CA ARG A 152 3.74 23.83 -7.91
C ARG A 152 3.27 22.61 -8.71
N LYS A 153 2.35 21.85 -8.13
CA LYS A 153 1.76 20.65 -8.72
C LYS A 153 0.24 20.78 -8.68
N ALA A 154 -0.42 20.24 -9.68
CA ALA A 154 -1.88 20.16 -9.74
C ALA A 154 -2.29 18.71 -10.05
N ILE A 155 -3.30 18.23 -9.35
CA ILE A 155 -3.92 16.92 -9.61
C ILE A 155 -5.34 17.19 -10.07
N PHE A 156 -5.73 16.54 -11.17
CA PHE A 156 -7.10 16.51 -11.66
C PHE A 156 -7.57 15.06 -11.56
N ILE A 157 -8.65 14.85 -10.81
CA ILE A 157 -9.20 13.51 -10.59
C ILE A 157 -10.62 13.50 -11.12
N ASP A 158 -10.83 12.74 -12.17
CA ASP A 158 -12.15 12.47 -12.69
C ASP A 158 -12.82 11.36 -11.86
N GLU A 159 -14.13 11.47 -11.67
CA GLU A 159 -14.97 10.49 -10.96
C GLU A 159 -14.52 10.16 -9.50
N ILE A 160 -13.90 11.10 -8.80
CA ILE A 160 -13.43 10.90 -7.40
C ILE A 160 -14.53 10.39 -6.46
N TRP A 161 -15.79 10.66 -6.78
CA TRP A 161 -16.94 10.18 -6.02
C TRP A 161 -17.00 8.65 -5.91
N GLN A 162 -16.42 7.92 -6.88
CA GLN A 162 -16.35 6.46 -6.83
C GLN A 162 -15.43 5.97 -5.70
N LEU A 163 -14.36 6.69 -5.42
CA LEU A 163 -13.50 6.42 -4.29
C LEU A 163 -14.20 6.72 -2.96
N ILE A 164 -14.87 7.88 -2.89
CA ILE A 164 -15.58 8.33 -1.68
C ILE A 164 -16.78 7.42 -1.38
N GLY A 165 -17.51 6.99 -2.41
CA GLY A 165 -18.68 6.11 -2.26
C GLY A 165 -18.34 4.67 -1.89
N ALA A 166 -17.13 4.19 -2.21
CA ALA A 166 -16.67 2.84 -1.90
C ALA A 166 -16.00 2.73 -0.53
N SER A 167 -15.52 3.85 0.01
CA SER A 167 -14.82 3.92 1.27
C SER A 167 -15.73 4.51 2.35
N SER A 168 -15.79 3.83 3.49
CA SER A 168 -16.32 4.42 4.71
C SER A 168 -15.61 5.77 4.98
N THR A 169 -16.29 6.66 5.66
CA THR A 169 -15.98 8.05 6.06
C THR A 169 -14.49 8.34 6.38
N ARG A 170 -13.67 7.33 6.62
CA ARG A 170 -12.28 7.46 7.06
C ARG A 170 -11.34 7.93 5.93
N MET A 171 -11.50 7.41 4.72
CA MET A 171 -10.64 7.81 3.59
C MET A 171 -11.00 9.20 3.04
N ALA A 172 -12.28 9.57 3.05
CA ALA A 172 -12.68 10.90 2.64
C ALA A 172 -12.03 11.99 3.51
N ALA A 173 -11.79 11.70 4.80
CA ALA A 173 -11.16 12.63 5.73
C ALA A 173 -9.64 12.80 5.51
N GLU A 174 -8.95 11.83 4.91
CA GLU A 174 -7.52 11.93 4.63
C GLU A 174 -7.20 12.71 3.34
N PHE A 175 -8.17 12.81 2.42
CA PHE A 175 -8.00 13.50 1.13
C PHE A 175 -8.70 14.86 1.06
N CYS A 176 -9.49 15.24 2.05
CA CYS A 176 -10.11 16.57 2.18
C CYS A 176 -9.38 17.44 3.20
#